data_0212928a26f464a21d622b37f90a83d6
#
_entry.id   0212928a26f464a21d622b37f90a83d6
#
_cell.length_a   1.000
_cell.length_b   1.000
_cell.length_c   1.000
_cell.angle_alpha   90.00
_cell.angle_beta   90.00
_cell.angle_gamma   90.00
#
_symmetry.space_group_name_H-M   'P 1'
#
loop_
_entity.id
_entity.type
_entity.pdbx_description
1 polymer ?
#
loop_
_entity_poly.entity_id
_entity_poly.type
_entity_poly.pdbx_seq_one_letter_code
_entity_poly.pdbx_strand_id
1 'polypeptide(L)'
;LIFPWGEWRGVYNSVELREAIKWGAEIVKVYRALWYPESDRYFREYAQMTIEGRKQAKARGDLAEEQLYKYYGNGLYGKFGQRNTIGGQYVRLSQFTGDLKGLRIVPGAGDYWVELPITGYEDSWHTFPVICATITAYARAKILNALCHNDETVVYCDTDSLKCIGRAVGISVSDEPGD
;
A
#
# COMPACT_ATOMS: atom_id res chain seq x y z
N LEU A 1 -17.92 12.88 -5.66
CA LEU A 1 -17.26 11.68 -6.18
C LEU A 1 -18.13 11.06 -7.28
N ILE A 2 -17.58 10.84 -8.47
CA ILE A 2 -18.28 10.18 -9.56
C ILE A 2 -17.73 8.77 -9.65
N PHE A 3 -18.55 7.78 -9.36
CA PHE A 3 -18.21 6.38 -9.58
C PHE A 3 -18.74 5.95 -10.93
N PRO A 4 -17.92 5.35 -11.80
CA PRO A 4 -18.40 4.89 -13.10
C PRO A 4 -19.36 3.71 -12.93
N TRP A 5 -20.40 3.68 -13.74
CA TRP A 5 -21.34 2.57 -13.86
C TRP A 5 -20.98 1.75 -15.09
N GLY A 6 -21.10 0.44 -15.00
CA GLY A 6 -20.92 -0.42 -16.14
C GLY A 6 -20.24 -1.76 -15.84
N GLU A 7 -19.77 -2.40 -16.89
CA GLU A 7 -19.04 -3.67 -16.83
C GLU A 7 -17.55 -3.41 -17.01
N TRP A 8 -16.75 -4.01 -16.14
CA TRP A 8 -15.30 -3.89 -16.20
C TRP A 8 -14.62 -5.24 -16.20
N ARG A 9 -13.47 -5.29 -16.85
CA ARG A 9 -12.53 -6.40 -16.74
C ARG A 9 -11.32 -5.95 -15.92
N GLY A 10 -10.96 -6.76 -14.88
CA GLY A 10 -9.82 -6.45 -14.03
C GLY A 10 -9.33 -7.68 -13.27
N VAL A 11 -8.31 -7.47 -12.46
CA VAL A 11 -7.80 -8.45 -11.51
C VAL A 11 -8.20 -7.98 -10.12
N TYR A 12 -8.93 -8.80 -9.40
CA TYR A 12 -9.51 -8.46 -8.12
C TYR A 12 -9.13 -9.49 -7.07
N ASN A 13 -8.97 -9.04 -5.83
CA ASN A 13 -8.85 -9.94 -4.68
C ASN A 13 -10.23 -10.42 -4.24
N SER A 14 -10.33 -11.66 -3.76
CA SER A 14 -11.60 -12.24 -3.29
C SER A 14 -12.22 -11.46 -2.11
N VAL A 15 -11.42 -10.74 -1.32
CA VAL A 15 -11.90 -9.87 -0.23
C VAL A 15 -12.73 -8.73 -0.80
N GLU A 16 -12.19 -8.03 -1.81
CA GLU A 16 -12.87 -6.92 -2.49
C GLU A 16 -14.12 -7.39 -3.22
N LEU A 17 -14.04 -8.51 -3.94
CA LEU A 17 -15.20 -9.06 -4.65
C LEU A 17 -16.34 -9.43 -3.70
N ARG A 18 -16.04 -10.05 -2.56
CA ARG A 18 -17.06 -10.37 -1.55
C ARG A 18 -17.77 -9.14 -1.02
N GLU A 19 -17.02 -8.05 -0.80
CA GLU A 19 -17.60 -6.80 -0.35
C GLU A 19 -18.43 -6.14 -1.44
N ALA A 20 -17.92 -6.08 -2.67
CA ALA A 20 -18.64 -5.52 -3.82
C ALA A 20 -19.96 -6.26 -4.09
N ILE A 21 -19.99 -7.59 -4.00
CA ILE A 21 -21.21 -8.38 -4.16
C ILE A 21 -22.27 -8.04 -3.11
N LYS A 22 -21.90 -7.78 -1.86
CA LYS A 22 -22.86 -7.32 -0.83
C LYS A 22 -23.54 -6.02 -1.21
N TRP A 23 -22.85 -5.17 -1.98
CA TRP A 23 -23.33 -3.89 -2.45
C TRP A 23 -23.88 -3.91 -3.89
N GLY A 24 -24.23 -5.10 -4.39
CA GLY A 24 -24.96 -5.27 -5.66
C GLY A 24 -24.09 -5.46 -6.90
N ALA A 25 -22.79 -5.65 -6.75
CA ALA A 25 -21.96 -6.01 -7.89
C ALA A 25 -22.20 -7.47 -8.31
N GLU A 26 -22.19 -7.74 -9.61
CA GLU A 26 -22.35 -9.07 -10.19
C GLU A 26 -21.06 -9.52 -10.89
N ILE A 27 -20.69 -10.77 -10.70
CA ILE A 27 -19.57 -11.37 -11.43
C ILE A 27 -20.10 -11.97 -12.73
N VAL A 28 -19.90 -11.25 -13.83
CA VAL A 28 -20.37 -11.69 -15.16
C VAL A 28 -19.56 -12.88 -15.67
N LYS A 29 -18.23 -12.85 -15.50
CA LYS A 29 -17.35 -13.93 -16.00
C LYS A 29 -16.04 -13.99 -15.23
N VAL A 30 -15.61 -15.20 -14.91
CA VAL A 30 -14.27 -15.50 -14.39
C VAL A 30 -13.42 -16.07 -15.52
N TYR A 31 -12.34 -15.37 -15.90
CA TYR A 31 -11.42 -15.84 -16.93
C TYR A 31 -10.30 -16.71 -16.37
N ARG A 32 -9.82 -16.38 -15.17
CA ARG A 32 -8.76 -17.09 -14.46
C ARG A 32 -8.90 -16.82 -12.97
N ALA A 33 -8.62 -17.80 -12.15
CA ALA A 33 -8.50 -17.63 -10.69
C ALA A 33 -7.21 -18.27 -10.19
N LEU A 34 -6.63 -17.68 -9.16
CA LEU A 34 -5.55 -18.27 -8.37
C LEU A 34 -6.14 -18.68 -7.03
N TRP A 35 -5.88 -19.90 -6.65
CA TRP A 35 -6.35 -20.46 -5.41
C TRP A 35 -5.17 -20.85 -4.52
N TYR A 36 -5.20 -20.43 -3.26
CA TYR A 36 -4.23 -20.77 -2.24
C TYR A 36 -4.94 -21.64 -1.20
N PRO A 37 -4.68 -22.96 -1.17
CA PRO A 37 -5.38 -23.88 -0.28
C PRO A 37 -5.00 -23.71 1.19
N GLU A 38 -3.81 -23.20 1.45
CA GLU A 38 -3.28 -23.02 2.78
C GLU A 38 -3.21 -21.53 3.13
N SER A 39 -3.49 -21.21 4.39
CA SER A 39 -3.38 -19.87 4.92
C SER A 39 -2.86 -19.93 6.35
N ASP A 40 -2.03 -18.97 6.71
CA ASP A 40 -1.52 -18.82 8.06
C ASP A 40 -1.35 -17.34 8.42
N ARG A 41 -1.10 -17.08 9.70
CA ARG A 41 -0.90 -15.73 10.23
C ARG A 41 0.58 -15.43 10.41
N TYR A 42 1.36 -15.59 9.34
CA TYR A 42 2.83 -15.46 9.34
C TYR A 42 3.36 -14.16 9.95
N PHE A 43 2.61 -13.08 9.84
CA PHE A 43 3.05 -11.75 10.28
C PHE A 43 2.41 -11.29 11.59
N ARG A 44 1.71 -12.18 12.29
CA ARG A 44 0.96 -11.81 13.51
C ARG A 44 1.85 -11.21 14.58
N GLU A 45 2.95 -11.88 14.90
CA GLU A 45 3.88 -11.43 15.95
C GLU A 45 4.55 -10.12 15.57
N TYR A 46 4.96 -10.00 14.30
CA TYR A 46 5.55 -8.77 13.79
C TYR A 46 4.56 -7.60 13.85
N ALA A 47 3.33 -7.80 13.44
CA ALA A 47 2.29 -6.79 13.49
C ALA A 47 2.00 -6.37 14.94
N GLN A 48 1.88 -7.32 15.86
CA GLN A 48 1.70 -7.04 17.29
C GLN A 48 2.87 -6.23 17.86
N MET A 49 4.11 -6.61 17.58
CA MET A 49 5.30 -5.88 18.00
C MET A 49 5.29 -4.42 17.50
N THR A 50 4.98 -4.20 16.23
CA THR A 50 4.96 -2.85 15.65
C THR A 50 3.84 -1.98 16.22
N ILE A 51 2.66 -2.55 16.42
CA ILE A 51 1.50 -1.87 17.02
C ILE A 51 1.79 -1.49 18.47
N GLU A 52 2.26 -2.45 19.26
CA GLU A 52 2.54 -2.24 20.68
C GLU A 52 3.68 -1.23 20.88
N GLY A 53 4.77 -1.38 20.11
CA GLY A 53 5.89 -0.43 20.15
C GLY A 53 5.45 0.99 19.81
N ARG A 54 4.60 1.15 18.79
CA ARG A 54 4.04 2.45 18.41
C ARG A 54 3.19 3.06 19.53
N LYS A 55 2.30 2.27 20.18
CA LYS A 55 1.49 2.73 21.31
C LYS A 55 2.35 3.19 22.48
N GLN A 56 3.38 2.42 22.81
CA GLN A 56 4.29 2.75 23.91
C GLN A 56 5.11 4.01 23.61
N ALA A 57 5.63 4.16 22.41
CA ALA A 57 6.35 5.35 21.98
C ALA A 57 5.45 6.60 22.04
N LYS A 58 4.21 6.50 21.54
CA LYS A 58 3.21 7.57 21.62
C LYS A 58 2.89 7.95 23.07
N ALA A 59 2.72 6.97 23.97
CA ALA A 59 2.43 7.21 25.39
C ALA A 59 3.60 7.93 26.10
N ARG A 60 4.84 7.69 25.69
CA ARG A 60 6.05 8.38 26.20
C ARG A 60 6.30 9.73 25.54
N GLY A 61 5.56 10.10 24.49
CA GLY A 61 5.80 11.29 23.69
C GLY A 61 7.06 11.22 22.80
N ASP A 62 7.58 10.02 22.54
CA ASP A 62 8.73 9.79 21.66
C ASP A 62 8.28 9.73 20.18
N LEU A 63 8.27 10.89 19.54
CA LEU A 63 7.83 11.05 18.16
C LEU A 63 8.75 10.30 17.17
N ALA A 64 10.04 10.21 17.46
CA ALA A 64 11.00 9.54 16.58
C ALA A 64 10.76 8.03 16.57
N GLU A 65 10.61 7.42 17.75
CA GLU A 65 10.33 6.00 17.89
C GLU A 65 8.91 5.66 17.38
N GLU A 66 7.90 6.50 17.62
CA GLU A 66 6.56 6.32 17.05
C GLU A 66 6.61 6.26 15.51
N GLN A 67 7.37 7.18 14.91
CA GLN A 67 7.52 7.22 13.45
C GLN A 67 8.27 6.00 12.91
N LEU A 68 9.27 5.52 13.64
CA LEU A 68 10.02 4.32 13.28
C LEU A 68 9.11 3.07 13.24
N TYR A 69 8.30 2.85 14.28
CA TYR A 69 7.33 1.74 14.29
C TYR A 69 6.27 1.87 13.21
N LYS A 70 5.82 3.09 12.89
CA LYS A 70 4.93 3.33 11.74
C LYS A 70 5.58 2.88 10.43
N TYR A 71 6.85 3.18 10.21
CA TYR A 71 7.58 2.73 9.03
C TYR A 71 7.75 1.22 8.99
N TYR A 72 8.04 0.59 10.11
CA TYR A 72 8.14 -0.87 10.19
C TYR A 72 6.81 -1.53 9.80
N GLY A 73 5.70 -1.09 10.38
CA GLY A 73 4.38 -1.63 10.04
C GLY A 73 4.02 -1.47 8.57
N ASN A 74 4.22 -0.28 8.01
CA ASN A 74 3.90 -0.02 6.61
C ASN A 74 4.90 -0.66 5.64
N GLY A 75 6.17 -0.78 6.03
CA GLY A 75 7.23 -1.34 5.19
C GLY A 75 7.06 -2.82 4.89
N LEU A 76 6.48 -3.57 5.82
CA LEU A 76 6.38 -5.02 5.68
C LEU A 76 5.60 -5.42 4.42
N TYR A 77 4.36 -4.96 4.28
CA TYR A 77 3.53 -5.34 3.14
C TYR A 77 4.05 -4.74 1.83
N GLY A 78 4.57 -3.51 1.88
CA GLY A 78 5.16 -2.84 0.73
C GLY A 78 6.35 -3.59 0.16
N LYS A 79 7.14 -4.22 1.02
CA LYS A 79 8.30 -5.02 0.61
C LYS A 79 7.92 -6.21 -0.29
N PHE A 80 6.79 -6.86 -0.04
CA PHE A 80 6.29 -7.93 -0.90
C PHE A 80 5.78 -7.46 -2.25
N GLY A 81 5.37 -6.20 -2.37
CA GLY A 81 4.99 -5.59 -3.63
C GLY A 81 6.14 -4.94 -4.40
N GLN A 82 7.32 -4.85 -3.79
CA GLN A 82 8.47 -4.19 -4.37
C GLN A 82 9.13 -5.07 -5.43
N ARG A 83 9.53 -4.45 -6.55
CA ARG A 83 10.40 -5.03 -7.56
C ARG A 83 11.75 -4.33 -7.52
N ASN A 84 12.82 -5.06 -7.84
CA ASN A 84 14.13 -4.45 -8.01
C ASN A 84 14.15 -3.64 -9.31
N THR A 85 14.83 -2.50 -9.27
CA THR A 85 15.09 -1.72 -10.48
C THR A 85 16.35 -2.24 -11.19
N ILE A 86 16.28 -2.33 -12.51
CA ILE A 86 17.45 -2.51 -13.35
C ILE A 86 17.92 -1.12 -13.79
N GLY A 87 19.14 -0.75 -13.45
CA GLY A 87 19.61 0.63 -13.56
C GLY A 87 19.24 1.48 -12.35
N GLY A 88 19.08 2.79 -12.52
CA GLY A 88 18.78 3.71 -11.42
C GLY A 88 19.92 3.89 -10.41
N GLN A 89 21.14 3.53 -10.80
CA GLN A 89 22.33 3.67 -9.96
C GLN A 89 22.94 5.06 -10.09
N TYR A 90 23.60 5.49 -9.04
CA TYR A 90 24.39 6.70 -9.06
C TYR A 90 25.85 6.35 -9.22
N VAL A 91 26.50 6.94 -10.25
CA VAL A 91 27.94 6.78 -10.51
C VAL A 91 28.61 8.15 -10.33
N ARG A 92 29.78 8.18 -9.69
CA ARG A 92 30.54 9.42 -9.56
C ARG A 92 30.87 9.98 -10.93
N LEU A 93 30.69 11.29 -11.13
CA LEU A 93 31.00 11.92 -12.39
C LEU A 93 32.45 11.70 -12.82
N SER A 94 33.38 11.74 -11.86
CA SER A 94 34.80 11.43 -12.08
C SER A 94 35.11 10.00 -12.58
N GLN A 95 34.17 9.07 -12.38
CA GLN A 95 34.27 7.67 -12.80
C GLN A 95 33.38 7.31 -13.99
N PHE A 96 32.53 8.25 -14.41
CA PHE A 96 31.60 8.02 -15.51
C PHE A 96 32.28 8.26 -16.85
N THR A 97 32.26 7.25 -17.72
CA THR A 97 32.91 7.28 -19.05
C THR A 97 31.91 7.37 -20.20
N GLY A 98 30.61 7.42 -19.92
CA GLY A 98 29.56 7.47 -20.95
C GLY A 98 29.22 8.90 -21.42
N ASP A 99 28.25 8.98 -22.33
CA ASP A 99 27.70 10.28 -22.76
C ASP A 99 26.74 10.81 -21.68
N LEU A 100 26.96 12.05 -21.24
CA LEU A 100 26.15 12.74 -20.24
C LEU A 100 24.85 13.31 -20.81
N LYS A 101 24.65 13.24 -22.11
CA LYS A 101 23.48 13.83 -22.76
C LYS A 101 22.17 13.21 -22.23
N GLY A 102 21.33 14.05 -21.63
CA GLY A 102 20.03 13.63 -21.08
C GLY A 102 20.09 12.95 -19.72
N LEU A 103 21.27 12.78 -19.12
CA LEU A 103 21.42 12.26 -17.77
C LEU A 103 21.32 13.40 -16.74
N ARG A 104 20.79 13.07 -15.58
CA ARG A 104 20.70 13.98 -14.45
C ARG A 104 22.00 13.93 -13.66
N ILE A 105 22.55 15.10 -13.37
CA ILE A 105 23.73 15.25 -12.52
C ILE A 105 23.29 15.89 -11.21
N VAL A 106 23.62 15.26 -10.08
CA VAL A 106 23.27 15.72 -8.75
C VAL A 106 24.52 15.96 -7.92
N PRO A 107 24.56 17.01 -7.06
CA PRO A 107 25.67 17.25 -6.17
C PRO A 107 25.72 16.16 -5.08
N GLY A 108 26.91 15.73 -4.72
CA GLY A 108 27.19 14.82 -3.62
C GLY A 108 28.39 15.28 -2.78
N ALA A 109 28.68 14.57 -1.70
CA ALA A 109 29.80 14.87 -0.85
C ALA A 109 31.13 14.65 -1.61
N GLY A 110 31.80 15.74 -1.98
CA GLY A 110 33.13 15.73 -2.63
C GLY A 110 33.16 15.42 -4.12
N ASP A 111 32.03 15.16 -4.76
CA ASP A 111 31.92 14.93 -6.22
C ASP A 111 30.47 15.17 -6.66
N TYR A 112 30.27 15.21 -7.99
CA TYR A 112 28.95 15.10 -8.59
C TYR A 112 28.63 13.66 -8.93
N TRP A 113 27.34 13.33 -8.92
CA TRP A 113 26.86 11.99 -9.25
C TRP A 113 25.98 12.04 -10.49
N VAL A 114 26.18 11.08 -11.37
CA VAL A 114 25.36 10.86 -12.56
C VAL A 114 24.30 9.84 -12.21
N GLU A 115 23.04 10.21 -12.35
CA GLU A 115 21.90 9.31 -12.19
C GLU A 115 21.67 8.53 -13.48
N LEU A 116 21.89 7.23 -13.44
CA LEU A 116 21.60 6.33 -14.54
C LEU A 116 20.11 6.05 -14.64
N PRO A 117 19.50 6.05 -15.84
CA PRO A 117 18.09 5.79 -15.98
C PRO A 117 17.73 4.38 -15.55
N ILE A 118 16.51 4.21 -15.00
CA ILE A 118 15.92 2.89 -14.79
C ILE A 118 15.53 2.34 -16.15
N THR A 119 16.10 1.19 -16.50
CA THR A 119 15.87 0.52 -17.80
C THR A 119 14.82 -0.58 -17.71
N GLY A 120 14.46 -1.01 -16.50
CA GLY A 120 13.47 -2.04 -16.27
C GLY A 120 13.29 -2.39 -14.82
N TYR A 121 12.54 -3.46 -14.59
CA TYR A 121 12.28 -4.02 -13.26
C TYR A 121 12.40 -5.54 -13.31
N GLU A 122 12.89 -6.12 -12.24
CA GLU A 122 12.96 -7.58 -12.05
C GLU A 122 12.34 -7.96 -10.70
N ASP A 123 11.78 -9.17 -10.62
CA ASP A 123 11.27 -9.69 -9.37
C ASP A 123 12.44 -10.13 -8.49
N SER A 124 12.39 -9.78 -7.22
CA SER A 124 13.33 -10.28 -6.22
C SER A 124 12.77 -11.52 -5.53
N TRP A 125 13.59 -12.25 -4.78
CA TRP A 125 13.18 -13.45 -4.07
C TRP A 125 12.04 -13.22 -3.06
N HIS A 126 11.85 -11.99 -2.58
CA HIS A 126 10.79 -11.61 -1.66
C HIS A 126 9.58 -10.99 -2.36
N THR A 127 9.60 -10.83 -3.69
CA THR A 127 8.47 -10.27 -4.43
C THR A 127 7.31 -11.27 -4.45
N PHE A 128 6.27 -10.99 -3.69
CA PHE A 128 5.06 -11.79 -3.64
C PHE A 128 3.82 -10.90 -3.61
N PRO A 129 3.41 -10.34 -4.76
CA PRO A 129 2.40 -9.30 -4.88
C PRO A 129 1.04 -9.65 -4.26
N VAL A 130 0.72 -10.95 -4.16
CA VAL A 130 -0.54 -11.42 -3.57
C VAL A 130 -0.66 -11.02 -2.09
N ILE A 131 0.43 -11.07 -1.32
CA ILE A 131 0.43 -10.63 0.09
C ILE A 131 0.10 -9.14 0.16
N CYS A 132 0.85 -8.32 -0.61
CA CYS A 132 0.64 -6.88 -0.67
C CYS A 132 -0.80 -6.55 -1.11
N ALA A 133 -1.27 -7.17 -2.21
CA ALA A 133 -2.61 -6.96 -2.75
C ALA A 133 -3.70 -7.36 -1.75
N THR A 134 -3.52 -8.45 -1.01
CA THR A 134 -4.51 -8.91 -0.04
C THR A 134 -4.62 -7.97 1.16
N ILE A 135 -3.50 -7.50 1.70
CA ILE A 135 -3.52 -6.54 2.82
C ILE A 135 -4.23 -5.24 2.40
N THR A 136 -3.89 -4.71 1.24
CA THR A 136 -4.55 -3.50 0.72
C THR A 136 -6.01 -3.74 0.33
N ALA A 137 -6.38 -4.96 -0.07
CA ALA A 137 -7.77 -5.34 -0.34
C ALA A 137 -8.64 -5.29 0.92
N TYR A 138 -8.12 -5.73 2.07
CA TYR A 138 -8.83 -5.57 3.35
C TYR A 138 -9.06 -4.11 3.72
N ALA A 139 -8.07 -3.24 3.52
CA ALA A 139 -8.23 -1.81 3.77
C ALA A 139 -9.30 -1.21 2.83
N ARG A 140 -9.23 -1.50 1.53
CA ARG A 140 -10.23 -1.03 0.56
C ARG A 140 -11.64 -1.57 0.84
N ALA A 141 -11.77 -2.81 1.28
CA ALA A 141 -13.08 -3.37 1.64
C ALA A 141 -13.70 -2.63 2.86
N LYS A 142 -12.89 -2.28 3.87
CA LYS A 142 -13.35 -1.43 5.00
C LYS A 142 -13.79 -0.05 4.50
N ILE A 143 -13.01 0.60 3.66
CA ILE A 143 -13.35 1.92 3.11
C ILE A 143 -14.60 1.84 2.22
N LEU A 144 -14.73 0.84 1.37
CA LEU A 144 -15.94 0.64 0.56
C LEU A 144 -17.18 0.50 1.43
N ASN A 145 -17.11 -0.34 2.46
CA ASN A 145 -18.21 -0.51 3.40
C ASN A 145 -18.57 0.80 4.10
N ALA A 146 -17.56 1.56 4.55
CA ALA A 146 -17.76 2.87 5.15
C ALA A 146 -18.38 3.89 4.19
N LEU A 147 -17.93 3.92 2.94
CA LEU A 147 -18.48 4.76 1.88
C LEU A 147 -19.96 4.46 1.64
N CYS A 148 -20.31 3.18 1.47
CA CYS A 148 -21.67 2.76 1.17
C CYS A 148 -22.68 3.04 2.31
N HIS A 149 -22.21 3.09 3.57
CA HIS A 149 -23.05 3.49 4.70
C HIS A 149 -23.20 5.00 4.87
N ASN A 150 -22.33 5.80 4.23
CA ASN A 150 -22.26 7.24 4.43
C ASN A 150 -22.28 8.04 3.10
N ASP A 151 -22.80 7.47 2.01
CA ASP A 151 -22.70 8.01 0.66
C ASP A 151 -23.19 9.45 0.53
N GLU A 152 -24.25 9.82 1.24
CA GLU A 152 -24.81 11.17 1.24
C GLU A 152 -23.97 12.18 2.06
N THR A 153 -23.15 11.73 2.97
CA THR A 153 -22.41 12.58 3.93
C THR A 153 -20.91 12.65 3.65
N VAL A 154 -20.38 11.77 2.79
CA VAL A 154 -18.96 11.74 2.45
C VAL A 154 -18.56 12.93 1.61
N VAL A 155 -17.53 13.66 2.07
CA VAL A 155 -16.95 14.80 1.35
C VAL A 155 -15.55 14.51 0.81
N TYR A 156 -14.87 13.50 1.36
CA TYR A 156 -13.52 13.16 0.94
C TYR A 156 -13.20 11.70 1.29
N CYS A 157 -12.48 11.03 0.41
CA CYS A 157 -11.94 9.69 0.62
C CYS A 157 -10.54 9.60 0.01
N ASP A 158 -9.60 9.05 0.74
CA ASP A 158 -8.25 8.78 0.27
C ASP A 158 -7.70 7.53 0.95
N THR A 159 -7.31 6.56 0.16
CA THR A 159 -6.65 5.30 0.51
C THR A 159 -7.29 4.56 1.70
N ASP A 160 -7.09 5.04 2.92
CA ASP A 160 -7.53 4.47 4.20
C ASP A 160 -8.24 5.50 5.09
N SER A 161 -8.65 6.63 4.52
CA SER A 161 -9.33 7.70 5.26
C SER A 161 -10.61 8.14 4.60
N LEU A 162 -11.61 8.50 5.43
CA LEU A 162 -12.90 9.00 5.04
C LEU A 162 -13.24 10.25 5.85
N LYS A 163 -13.75 11.29 5.19
CA LYS A 163 -14.30 12.47 5.86
C LYS A 163 -15.77 12.61 5.52
N CYS A 164 -16.58 12.71 6.58
CA CYS A 164 -18.02 12.87 6.48
C CYS A 164 -18.47 14.18 7.14
N ILE A 165 -19.60 14.72 6.67
CA ILE A 165 -20.32 15.77 7.38
C ILE A 165 -21.12 15.11 8.49
N GLY A 166 -20.89 15.49 9.74
CA GLY A 166 -21.51 14.88 10.90
C GLY A 166 -20.83 13.59 11.37
N ARG A 167 -21.61 12.72 12.00
CA ARG A 167 -21.11 11.45 12.56
C ARG A 167 -21.16 10.35 11.50
N ALA A 168 -20.05 9.68 11.27
CA ALA A 168 -20.01 8.50 10.40
C ALA A 168 -20.80 7.33 11.02
N VAL A 169 -21.49 6.58 10.18
CA VAL A 169 -22.33 5.41 10.53
C VAL A 169 -21.66 4.14 10.02
N GLY A 170 -21.89 3.02 10.72
CA GLY A 170 -21.36 1.71 10.29
C GLY A 170 -19.84 1.55 10.45
N ILE A 171 -19.20 2.45 11.19
CA ILE A 171 -17.78 2.44 11.49
C ILE A 171 -17.59 2.33 13.00
N SER A 172 -16.77 1.37 13.41
CA SER A 172 -16.25 1.33 14.79
C SER A 172 -15.11 2.34 14.89
N VAL A 173 -15.16 3.18 15.91
CA VAL A 173 -14.10 4.18 16.16
C VAL A 173 -13.50 3.87 17.51
N SER A 174 -12.22 3.55 17.52
CA SER A 174 -11.44 3.34 18.75
C SER A 174 -10.01 3.85 18.59
N ASP A 175 -9.25 3.86 19.67
CA ASP A 175 -7.80 4.11 19.63
C ASP A 175 -7.00 2.85 19.26
N GLU A 176 -7.69 1.73 18.99
CA GLU A 176 -7.05 0.49 18.56
C GLU A 176 -6.75 0.51 17.06
N PRO A 177 -5.55 0.10 16.67
CA PRO A 177 -5.19 0.00 15.27
C PRO A 177 -6.07 -1.02 14.53
N GLY A 178 -6.73 -0.54 13.46
CA GLY A 178 -7.56 -1.37 12.61
C GLY A 178 -9.08 -1.19 12.77
N ASP A 179 -9.50 -0.36 13.71
CA ASP A 179 -10.90 0.09 13.86
C ASP A 179 -11.19 1.36 13.08
#